data_f2ecfa404396779c55a4c4319b214fbd
#
_entry.id   f2ecfa404396779c55a4c4319b214fbd
#
_cell.length_a   1.000
_cell.length_b   1.000
_cell.length_c   1.000
_cell.angle_alpha   90.00
_cell.angle_beta   90.00
_cell.angle_gamma   90.00
#
_symmetry.space_group_name_H-M   'P 1'
#
loop_
_entity.id
_entity.type
_entity.pdbx_description
1 polymer ?
#
loop_
_entity_poly.entity_id
_entity_poly.type
_entity_poly.pdbx_seq_one_letter_code
_entity_poly.pdbx_strand_id
1 'polypeptide(L)'
;MTARQKVELLEKNRPRQERAKRTYESILTAAAELLVEVGVERISTNIIAERAGITVPALYRYFPNKYAVINALGAVLMDRQNEVFQDWFERHGDSADPGELMADIYALLKSTYDVTREQTGGLE
;
A
#
# COMPACT_ATOMS: atom_id res chain seq x y z
N MET A 1 9.13 -6.74 33.85
CA MET A 1 9.40 -5.42 33.20
C MET A 1 8.46 -4.38 33.79
N THR A 2 8.99 -3.29 34.30
CA THR A 2 8.18 -2.21 34.86
C THR A 2 7.61 -1.35 33.72
N ALA A 3 6.56 -0.56 34.01
CA ALA A 3 5.97 0.36 33.04
C ALA A 3 7.00 1.38 32.52
N ARG A 4 7.90 1.84 33.42
CA ARG A 4 8.97 2.78 33.05
C ARG A 4 9.96 2.17 32.06
N GLN A 5 10.33 0.90 32.24
CA GLN A 5 11.21 0.18 31.31
C GLN A 5 10.57 -0.03 29.95
N LYS A 6 9.25 -0.28 29.90
CA LYS A 6 8.50 -0.37 28.65
C LYS A 6 8.52 0.96 27.89
N VAL A 7 8.32 2.07 28.57
CA VAL A 7 8.33 3.40 27.95
C VAL A 7 9.71 3.71 27.38
N GLU A 8 10.78 3.44 28.14
CA GLU A 8 12.17 3.64 27.68
C GLU A 8 12.49 2.81 26.44
N LEU A 9 12.06 1.54 26.41
CA LEU A 9 12.25 0.68 25.23
C LEU A 9 11.49 1.17 24.01
N LEU A 10 10.26 1.64 24.20
CA LEU A 10 9.44 2.23 23.14
C LEU A 10 10.08 3.47 22.55
N GLU A 11 10.60 4.36 23.39
CA GLU A 11 11.29 5.56 22.95
C GLU A 11 12.57 5.26 22.16
N LYS A 12 13.38 4.29 22.61
CA LYS A 12 14.60 3.86 21.90
C LYS A 12 14.30 3.25 20.54
N ASN A 13 13.19 2.53 20.41
CA ASN A 13 12.81 1.84 19.18
C ASN A 13 12.01 2.72 18.20
N ARG A 14 11.56 3.90 18.63
CA ARG A 14 10.73 4.77 17.81
C ARG A 14 11.37 5.15 16.46
N PRO A 15 12.63 5.59 16.36
CA PRO A 15 13.25 5.89 15.07
C PRO A 15 13.36 4.68 14.17
N ARG A 16 13.61 3.50 14.73
CA ARG A 16 13.70 2.24 14.00
C ARG A 16 12.33 1.83 13.47
N GLN A 17 11.28 1.95 14.28
CA GLN A 17 9.90 1.67 13.88
C GLN A 17 9.42 2.63 12.79
N GLU A 18 9.75 3.90 12.88
CA GLU A 18 9.41 4.89 11.87
C GLU A 18 10.11 4.62 10.55
N ARG A 19 11.38 4.21 10.59
CA ARG A 19 12.14 3.83 9.40
C ARG A 19 11.54 2.58 8.74
N ALA A 20 11.20 1.57 9.53
CA ALA A 20 10.57 0.35 9.03
C ALA A 20 9.21 0.66 8.41
N LYS A 21 8.42 1.52 9.04
CA LYS A 21 7.13 1.96 8.52
C LYS A 21 7.29 2.67 7.17
N ARG A 22 8.25 3.58 7.05
CA ARG A 22 8.53 4.29 5.78
C ARG A 22 8.95 3.32 4.69
N THR A 23 9.80 2.36 5.01
CA THR A 23 10.23 1.33 4.06
C THR A 23 9.04 0.48 3.61
N TYR A 24 8.19 0.05 4.54
CA TYR A 24 6.97 -0.70 4.26
C TYR A 24 6.06 0.09 3.32
N GLU A 25 5.81 1.36 3.61
CA GLU A 25 4.99 2.24 2.77
C GLU A 25 5.60 2.43 1.38
N SER A 26 6.92 2.57 1.28
CA SER A 26 7.63 2.67 -0.01
C SER A 26 7.45 1.43 -0.87
N ILE A 27 7.46 0.26 -0.26
CA ILE A 27 7.22 -1.01 -0.97
C ILE A 27 5.79 -1.03 -1.53
N LEU A 28 4.80 -0.69 -0.72
CA LEU A 28 3.39 -0.67 -1.14
C LEU A 28 3.14 0.38 -2.24
N THR A 29 3.74 1.55 -2.11
CA THR A 29 3.67 2.61 -3.12
C THR A 29 4.24 2.14 -4.45
N ALA A 30 5.44 1.56 -4.42
CA ALA A 30 6.10 1.02 -5.60
C ALA A 30 5.25 -0.07 -6.26
N ALA A 31 4.69 -0.97 -5.46
CA ALA A 31 3.81 -2.03 -5.96
C ALA A 31 2.55 -1.48 -6.62
N ALA A 32 1.91 -0.48 -6.03
CA ALA A 32 0.72 0.16 -6.59
C ALA A 32 1.01 0.78 -7.96
N GLU A 33 2.12 1.51 -8.07
CA GLU A 33 2.56 2.10 -9.33
C GLU A 33 2.81 1.02 -10.40
N LEU A 34 3.52 -0.04 -10.04
CA LEU A 34 3.88 -1.11 -10.96
C LEU A 34 2.66 -1.94 -11.39
N LEU A 35 1.68 -2.14 -10.50
CA LEU A 35 0.45 -2.83 -10.87
C LEU A 35 -0.30 -2.10 -11.97
N VAL A 36 -0.31 -0.77 -11.94
CA VAL A 36 -0.92 0.06 -12.99
C VAL A 36 -0.10 0.01 -14.28
N GLU A 37 1.24 0.06 -14.16
CA GLU A 37 2.14 0.11 -15.32
C GLU A 37 2.27 -1.22 -16.04
N VAL A 38 2.47 -2.31 -15.32
CA VAL A 38 2.82 -3.61 -15.91
C VAL A 38 1.84 -4.76 -15.59
N GLY A 39 0.99 -4.59 -14.61
CA GLY A 39 0.01 -5.60 -14.19
C GLY A 39 0.59 -6.69 -13.31
N VAL A 40 -0.30 -7.56 -12.80
CA VAL A 40 0.03 -8.61 -11.82
C VAL A 40 1.02 -9.63 -12.38
N GLU A 41 0.88 -9.99 -13.67
CA GLU A 41 1.72 -11.02 -14.27
C GLU A 41 3.18 -10.62 -14.41
N ARG A 42 3.43 -9.35 -14.72
CA ARG A 42 4.77 -8.83 -14.97
C ARG A 42 5.45 -8.26 -13.73
N ILE A 43 4.68 -7.94 -12.71
CA ILE A 43 5.27 -7.41 -11.48
C ILE A 43 6.13 -8.49 -10.80
N SER A 44 7.26 -8.07 -10.22
CA SER A 44 8.17 -8.95 -9.50
C SER A 44 8.73 -8.25 -8.28
N THR A 45 9.24 -9.02 -7.33
CA THR A 45 9.91 -8.46 -6.16
C THR A 45 11.14 -7.66 -6.54
N ASN A 46 11.84 -8.05 -7.61
CA ASN A 46 13.01 -7.32 -8.12
C ASN A 46 12.66 -5.90 -8.54
N ILE A 47 11.63 -5.74 -9.37
CA ILE A 47 11.25 -4.40 -9.85
C ILE A 47 10.57 -3.57 -8.76
N ILE A 48 9.86 -4.21 -7.83
CA ILE A 48 9.29 -3.51 -6.67
C ILE A 48 10.43 -2.94 -5.81
N ALA A 49 11.42 -3.74 -5.48
CA ALA A 49 12.57 -3.30 -4.67
C ALA A 49 13.32 -2.17 -5.36
N GLU A 50 13.57 -2.30 -6.65
CA GLU A 50 14.24 -1.26 -7.45
C GLU A 50 13.46 0.07 -7.40
N ARG A 51 12.16 0.03 -7.63
CA ARG A 51 11.30 1.22 -7.58
C ARG A 51 11.23 1.83 -6.18
N ALA A 52 11.20 1.00 -5.14
CA ALA A 52 11.16 1.44 -3.75
C ALA A 52 12.51 1.97 -3.26
N GLY A 53 13.58 1.80 -4.02
CA GLY A 53 14.91 2.24 -3.66
C GLY A 53 15.57 1.39 -2.58
N ILE A 54 15.22 0.10 -2.50
CA ILE A 54 15.78 -0.85 -1.53
C ILE A 54 16.33 -2.07 -2.25
N THR A 55 17.10 -2.88 -1.53
CA THR A 55 17.61 -4.15 -2.05
C THR A 55 16.54 -5.23 -1.98
N VAL A 56 16.65 -6.26 -2.82
CA VAL A 56 15.75 -7.40 -2.79
C VAL A 56 15.76 -8.12 -1.44
N PRO A 57 16.92 -8.39 -0.82
CA PRO A 57 16.95 -8.96 0.54
C PRO A 57 16.22 -8.09 1.57
N ALA A 58 16.30 -6.76 1.46
CA ALA A 58 15.56 -5.85 2.34
C ALA A 58 14.05 -6.01 2.16
N LEU A 59 13.58 -6.15 0.91
CA LEU A 59 12.17 -6.39 0.63
C LEU A 59 11.70 -7.70 1.27
N TYR A 60 12.48 -8.77 1.16
CA TYR A 60 12.13 -10.08 1.71
C TYR A 60 12.04 -10.09 3.25
N ARG A 61 12.58 -9.10 3.93
CA ARG A 61 12.37 -8.94 5.38
C ARG A 61 10.92 -8.58 5.71
N TYR A 62 10.22 -7.97 4.77
CA TYR A 62 8.83 -7.53 4.95
C TYR A 62 7.83 -8.46 4.30
N PHE A 63 8.16 -9.01 3.12
CA PHE A 63 7.25 -9.81 2.31
C PHE A 63 7.98 -11.01 1.71
N PRO A 64 7.41 -12.23 1.84
CA PRO A 64 8.05 -13.44 1.29
C PRO A 64 7.99 -13.52 -0.25
N ASN A 65 7.01 -12.86 -0.88
CA ASN A 65 6.81 -12.92 -2.32
C ASN A 65 5.95 -11.74 -2.80
N LYS A 66 5.78 -11.61 -4.11
CA LYS A 66 4.98 -10.53 -4.69
C LYS A 66 3.50 -10.57 -4.29
N TYR A 67 2.96 -11.76 -4.08
CA TYR A 67 1.54 -11.90 -3.72
C TYR A 67 1.27 -11.38 -2.31
N ALA A 68 2.23 -11.53 -1.40
CA ALA A 68 2.14 -10.94 -0.07
C ALA A 68 2.11 -9.40 -0.13
N VAL A 69 2.91 -8.80 -1.02
CA VAL A 69 2.90 -7.34 -1.25
C VAL A 69 1.54 -6.90 -1.80
N ILE A 70 1.04 -7.59 -2.81
CA ILE A 70 -0.25 -7.28 -3.44
C ILE A 70 -1.39 -7.42 -2.43
N ASN A 71 -1.36 -8.47 -1.60
CA ASN A 71 -2.36 -8.70 -0.56
C ASN A 71 -2.35 -7.59 0.49
N ALA A 72 -1.18 -7.17 0.93
CA ALA A 72 -1.03 -6.06 1.87
C ALA A 72 -1.54 -4.74 1.28
N LEU A 73 -1.25 -4.49 0.01
CA LEU A 73 -1.76 -3.32 -0.71
C LEU A 73 -3.28 -3.34 -0.78
N GLY A 74 -3.86 -4.51 -1.09
CA GLY A 74 -5.31 -4.70 -1.12
C GLY A 74 -5.96 -4.41 0.23
N ALA A 75 -5.34 -4.83 1.32
CA ALA A 75 -5.84 -4.57 2.67
C ALA A 75 -5.87 -3.08 2.99
N VAL A 76 -4.82 -2.34 2.62
CA VAL A 76 -4.76 -0.87 2.80
C VAL A 76 -5.84 -0.18 1.98
N LEU A 77 -6.04 -0.62 0.74
CA LEU A 77 -7.08 -0.07 -0.14
C LEU A 77 -8.48 -0.35 0.41
N MET A 78 -8.72 -1.54 0.94
CA MET A 78 -10.01 -1.89 1.53
C MET A 78 -10.33 -1.06 2.76
N ASP A 79 -9.34 -0.78 3.61
CA ASP A 79 -9.53 0.09 4.77
C ASP A 79 -9.96 1.50 4.36
N ARG A 80 -9.32 2.06 3.33
CA ARG A 80 -9.68 3.38 2.80
C ARG A 80 -11.02 3.37 2.07
N GLN A 81 -11.32 2.28 1.40
CA GLN A 81 -12.55 2.13 0.60
C GLN A 81 -13.78 1.81 1.41
N ASN A 82 -13.63 1.37 2.65
CA ASN A 82 -14.78 1.00 3.46
C ASN A 82 -15.76 2.15 3.60
N GLU A 83 -15.28 3.38 3.81
CA GLU A 83 -16.10 4.58 3.85
C GLU A 83 -16.70 4.93 2.48
N VAL A 84 -15.87 4.89 1.44
CA VAL A 84 -16.26 5.21 0.06
C VAL A 84 -17.23 4.16 -0.47
N PHE A 85 -17.00 2.89 -0.15
CA PHE A 85 -17.83 1.77 -0.56
C PHE A 85 -19.22 1.84 0.07
N GLN A 86 -19.30 2.16 1.38
CA GLN A 86 -20.56 2.35 2.06
C GLN A 86 -21.32 3.54 1.49
N ASP A 87 -20.64 4.64 1.23
CA ASP A 87 -21.21 5.84 0.63
C ASP A 87 -21.77 5.57 -0.77
N TRP A 88 -21.04 4.78 -1.56
CA TRP A 88 -21.46 4.35 -2.89
C TRP A 88 -22.70 3.45 -2.82
N PHE A 89 -22.71 2.48 -1.90
CA PHE A 89 -23.87 1.59 -1.66
C PHE A 89 -25.11 2.35 -1.25
N GLU A 90 -24.96 3.35 -0.38
CA GLU A 90 -26.08 4.19 0.04
C GLU A 90 -26.68 5.00 -1.13
N ARG A 91 -25.82 5.42 -2.08
CA ARG A 91 -26.27 6.19 -3.24
C ARG A 91 -26.91 5.33 -4.34
N HIS A 92 -26.42 4.12 -4.59
CA HIS A 92 -26.84 3.29 -5.71
C HIS A 92 -27.72 2.12 -5.32
N GLY A 93 -27.72 1.71 -4.04
CA GLY A 93 -28.56 0.64 -3.53
C GLY A 93 -28.35 -0.71 -4.23
N ASP A 94 -29.39 -1.53 -4.24
CA ASP A 94 -29.36 -2.88 -4.79
C ASP A 94 -29.31 -2.94 -6.33
N SER A 95 -29.38 -1.80 -7.00
CA SER A 95 -29.40 -1.71 -8.46
C SER A 95 -28.00 -1.51 -9.08
N ALA A 96 -26.96 -1.71 -8.27
CA ALA A 96 -25.58 -1.50 -8.71
C ALA A 96 -25.15 -2.55 -9.75
N ASP A 97 -24.73 -2.07 -10.92
CA ASP A 97 -24.16 -2.92 -11.96
C ASP A 97 -22.73 -3.32 -11.56
N PRO A 98 -22.39 -4.63 -11.58
CA PRO A 98 -21.02 -5.07 -11.29
C PRO A 98 -19.95 -4.39 -12.15
N GLY A 99 -20.28 -4.06 -13.42
CA GLY A 99 -19.38 -3.35 -14.31
C GLY A 99 -19.05 -1.93 -13.83
N GLU A 100 -20.04 -1.21 -13.31
CA GLU A 100 -19.82 0.12 -12.72
C GLU A 100 -18.99 0.04 -11.45
N LEU A 101 -19.25 -0.98 -10.61
CA LEU A 101 -18.48 -1.21 -9.40
C LEU A 101 -16.99 -1.44 -9.73
N MET A 102 -16.69 -2.25 -10.73
CA MET A 102 -15.31 -2.50 -11.14
C MET A 102 -14.64 -1.25 -11.72
N ALA A 103 -15.37 -0.45 -12.48
CA ALA A 103 -14.89 0.81 -13.01
C ALA A 103 -14.56 1.80 -11.90
N ASP A 104 -15.40 1.88 -10.86
CA ASP A 104 -15.20 2.75 -9.72
C ASP A 104 -14.02 2.28 -8.86
N ILE A 105 -13.84 0.99 -8.68
CA ILE A 105 -12.67 0.41 -8.00
C ILE A 105 -11.38 0.76 -8.76
N TYR A 106 -11.40 0.65 -10.08
CA TYR A 106 -10.27 1.03 -10.92
C TYR A 106 -9.95 2.52 -10.80
N ALA A 107 -10.97 3.38 -10.82
CA ALA A 107 -10.81 4.82 -10.65
C ALA A 107 -10.21 5.16 -9.27
N LEU A 108 -10.65 4.45 -8.22
CA LEU A 108 -10.12 4.62 -6.87
C LEU A 108 -8.66 4.18 -6.77
N LEU A 109 -8.29 3.07 -7.40
CA LEU A 109 -6.91 2.61 -7.48
C LEU A 109 -6.03 3.65 -8.14
N LYS A 110 -6.50 4.21 -9.25
CA LYS A 110 -5.79 5.26 -10.00
C LYS A 110 -5.67 6.54 -9.17
N SER A 111 -6.73 6.93 -8.47
CA SER A 111 -6.71 8.10 -7.58
C SER A 111 -5.73 7.92 -6.42
N THR A 112 -5.68 6.72 -5.83
CA THR A 112 -4.71 6.38 -4.76
C THR A 112 -3.29 6.45 -5.29
N TYR A 113 -3.05 5.94 -6.49
CA TYR A 113 -1.77 6.03 -7.19
C TYR A 113 -1.35 7.49 -7.39
N ASP A 114 -2.24 8.33 -7.90
CA ASP A 114 -1.96 9.75 -8.16
C ASP A 114 -1.65 10.50 -6.85
N VAL A 115 -2.41 10.26 -5.79
CA VAL A 115 -2.18 10.86 -4.47
C VAL A 115 -0.82 10.42 -3.90
N THR A 116 -0.49 9.14 -4.01
CA THR A 116 0.79 8.60 -3.55
C THR A 116 1.94 9.20 -4.35
N ARG A 117 1.77 9.34 -5.66
CA ARG A 117 2.75 9.97 -6.54
C ARG A 117 2.97 11.44 -6.20
N GLU A 118 1.91 12.19 -5.88
CA GLU A 118 2.02 13.57 -5.43
C GLU A 118 2.78 13.69 -4.11
N GLN A 119 2.54 12.79 -3.16
CA GLN A 119 3.24 12.77 -1.88
C GLN A 119 4.72 12.43 -2.03
N THR A 120 5.08 11.62 -3.02
CA THR A 120 6.46 11.25 -3.33
C THR A 120 7.05 12.04 -4.49
N GLY A 121 6.24 12.83 -5.18
CA GLY A 121 6.54 13.48 -6.45
C GLY A 121 7.59 14.58 -6.38
N GLY A 122 8.02 14.98 -5.18
CA GLY A 122 9.15 15.87 -5.03
C GLY A 122 10.49 15.25 -5.43
N LEU A 123 10.49 13.98 -5.85
CA LEU A 123 11.68 13.23 -6.23
C LEU A 123 11.92 13.15 -7.73
N GLU A 124 11.07 13.74 -8.53
CA GLU A 124 11.30 13.81 -9.98
C GLU A 124 12.30 14.90 -10.35
#